data_fed4db56ef32faa4b6e42f46e6292508
#
_entry.id   fed4db56ef32faa4b6e42f46e6292508
#
_cell.length_a   1.000
_cell.length_b   1.000
_cell.length_c   1.000
_cell.angle_alpha   90.00
_cell.angle_beta   90.00
_cell.angle_gamma   90.00
#
_symmetry.space_group_name_H-M   'P 1'
#
loop_
_entity.id
_entity.type
_entity.pdbx_description
1 polymer ?
#
loop_
_entity_poly.entity_id
_entity_poly.type
_entity_poly.pdbx_seq_one_letter_code
_entity_poly.pdbx_strand_id
1 'polypeptide(L)'
;MARFLLLHSPLVGPRTLSPLAYALNDLGHSAAVPDLRAAVSPNGPDHSILRALARQALLDTQPQEPLIICTHSGAGHYLPIVAPAVQPQGLALIDAVLPPQSGTVTPSAEFRAELDGLVEADGHLPPWSQWWGEHELARLLPDADLRAAIREECPRLPLSFYDAVLEVPDGWARPWASYLRLSEAYEATAVAAAARSWPVRRRDGSHLDTATRPYQVAGDLMELVGPILDTHK
;
A
#
# COMPACT_ATOMS: atom_id res chain seq x y z
N MET A 1 1.51 14.95 -16.97
CA MET A 1 2.26 14.51 -15.79
C MET A 1 1.28 14.22 -14.66
N ALA A 2 1.67 13.55 -13.59
CA ALA A 2 0.81 13.25 -12.44
C ALA A 2 1.65 13.15 -11.16
N ARG A 3 1.00 13.29 -10.02
CA ARG A 3 1.60 13.08 -8.69
C ARG A 3 1.16 11.74 -8.15
N PHE A 4 2.08 10.96 -7.63
CA PHE A 4 1.81 9.67 -7.00
C PHE A 4 2.18 9.72 -5.51
N LEU A 5 1.24 9.41 -4.65
CA LEU A 5 1.47 9.20 -3.23
C LEU A 5 1.42 7.69 -2.98
N LEU A 6 2.58 7.09 -2.68
CA LEU A 6 2.72 5.65 -2.51
C LEU A 6 2.72 5.31 -1.02
N LEU A 7 1.73 4.54 -0.56
CA LEU A 7 1.56 4.17 0.85
C LEU A 7 1.97 2.71 1.07
N HIS A 8 2.99 2.49 1.89
CA HIS A 8 3.48 1.15 2.23
C HIS A 8 2.70 0.52 3.40
N SER A 9 2.73 -0.81 3.49
CA SER A 9 2.12 -1.58 4.59
C SER A 9 2.71 -1.19 5.95
N PRO A 10 1.94 -1.29 7.06
CA PRO A 10 2.47 -1.12 8.42
C PRO A 10 3.57 -2.10 8.79
N LEU A 11 3.64 -3.24 8.13
CA LEU A 11 4.62 -4.32 8.40
C LEU A 11 6.01 -4.06 7.81
N VAL A 12 6.16 -3.04 6.95
CA VAL A 12 7.39 -2.73 6.22
C VAL A 12 7.63 -1.22 6.20
N GLY A 13 8.70 -0.78 5.56
CA GLY A 13 9.00 0.63 5.37
C GLY A 13 8.95 1.09 3.91
N PRO A 14 9.33 2.36 3.66
CA PRO A 14 9.26 2.98 2.33
C PRO A 14 10.13 2.29 1.27
N ARG A 15 11.16 1.54 1.63
CA ARG A 15 12.03 0.85 0.67
C ARG A 15 11.33 -0.21 -0.17
N THR A 16 10.17 -0.69 0.25
CA THR A 16 9.35 -1.59 -0.58
C THR A 16 8.70 -0.88 -1.78
N LEU A 17 8.57 0.45 -1.73
CA LEU A 17 7.95 1.27 -2.78
C LEU A 17 8.90 2.30 -3.41
N SER A 18 10.06 2.57 -2.80
CA SER A 18 11.02 3.53 -3.34
C SER A 18 11.48 3.20 -4.76
N PRO A 19 11.73 1.93 -5.15
CA PRO A 19 12.05 1.59 -6.54
C PRO A 19 10.92 1.93 -7.52
N LEU A 20 9.65 1.71 -7.13
CA LEU A 20 8.50 2.10 -7.94
C LEU A 20 8.40 3.63 -8.08
N ALA A 21 8.67 4.38 -6.99
CA ALA A 21 8.71 5.83 -7.06
C ALA A 21 9.80 6.33 -8.02
N TYR A 22 10.97 5.72 -8.01
CA TYR A 22 12.03 6.00 -8.98
C TYR A 22 11.57 5.77 -10.42
N ALA A 23 10.95 4.61 -10.68
CA ALA A 23 10.47 4.29 -12.03
C ALA A 23 9.41 5.29 -12.51
N LEU A 24 8.50 5.73 -11.63
CA LEU A 24 7.50 6.75 -11.97
C LEU A 24 8.14 8.13 -12.24
N ASN A 25 9.17 8.50 -11.47
CA ASN A 25 9.92 9.74 -11.69
C ASN A 25 10.66 9.72 -13.04
N ASP A 26 11.29 8.60 -13.40
CA ASP A 26 11.95 8.42 -14.69
C ASP A 26 10.96 8.51 -15.87
N LEU A 27 9.70 8.15 -15.64
CA LEU A 27 8.62 8.31 -16.63
C LEU A 27 8.05 9.75 -16.67
N GLY A 28 8.65 10.69 -15.93
CA GLY A 28 8.26 12.09 -15.93
C GLY A 28 7.10 12.47 -15.01
N HIS A 29 6.81 11.63 -14.02
CA HIS A 29 5.82 11.90 -12.95
C HIS A 29 6.52 12.35 -11.67
N SER A 30 5.75 12.79 -10.66
CA SER A 30 6.26 13.05 -9.30
C SER A 30 5.74 11.97 -8.36
N ALA A 31 6.62 11.20 -7.73
CA ALA A 31 6.22 10.14 -6.81
C ALA A 31 6.88 10.33 -5.44
N ALA A 32 6.06 10.25 -4.38
CA ALA A 32 6.47 10.37 -3.00
C ALA A 32 6.07 9.14 -2.18
N VAL A 33 6.97 8.70 -1.30
CA VAL A 33 6.76 7.56 -0.39
C VAL A 33 6.98 8.05 1.03
N PRO A 34 5.94 8.48 1.77
CA PRO A 34 6.07 8.84 3.17
C PRO A 34 6.42 7.62 4.03
N ASP A 35 7.23 7.82 5.06
CA ASP A 35 7.48 6.78 6.07
C ASP A 35 6.31 6.72 7.06
N LEU A 36 5.44 5.74 6.89
CA LEU A 36 4.23 5.57 7.68
C LEU A 36 4.45 4.82 9.00
N ARG A 37 5.67 4.37 9.29
CA ARG A 37 5.97 3.65 10.54
C ARG A 37 5.71 4.51 11.78
N ALA A 38 5.87 5.82 11.67
CA ALA A 38 5.56 6.76 12.75
C ALA A 38 4.07 6.80 13.13
N ALA A 39 3.17 6.33 12.26
CA ALA A 39 1.74 6.26 12.53
C ALA A 39 1.30 4.97 13.21
N VAL A 40 2.21 4.03 13.47
CA VAL A 40 1.90 2.78 14.19
C VAL A 40 1.79 3.04 15.68
N SER A 41 0.71 2.57 16.29
CA SER A 41 0.50 2.60 17.74
C SER A 41 -0.13 1.32 18.25
N PRO A 42 -0.10 1.02 19.56
CA PRO A 42 -0.80 -0.14 20.14
C PRO A 42 -2.32 -0.13 19.93
N ASN A 43 -2.89 1.02 19.60
CA ASN A 43 -4.34 1.20 19.38
C ASN A 43 -4.71 1.28 17.89
N GLY A 44 -3.85 0.74 17.01
CA GLY A 44 -4.01 0.84 15.57
C GLY A 44 -3.28 2.06 14.95
N PRO A 45 -3.54 2.38 13.69
CA PRO A 45 -2.90 3.49 13.02
C PRO A 45 -3.35 4.84 13.61
N ASP A 46 -2.41 5.73 13.89
CA ASP A 46 -2.73 7.12 14.25
C ASP A 46 -3.17 7.89 13.00
N HIS A 47 -4.48 8.17 12.91
CA HIS A 47 -5.09 8.85 11.78
C HIS A 47 -4.55 10.26 11.56
N SER A 48 -4.19 10.98 12.63
CA SER A 48 -3.67 12.34 12.55
C SER A 48 -2.27 12.35 11.96
N ILE A 49 -1.43 11.41 12.38
CA ILE A 49 -0.07 11.22 11.86
C ILE A 49 -0.13 10.75 10.40
N LEU A 50 -0.96 9.77 10.05
CA LEU A 50 -1.14 9.34 8.66
C LEU A 50 -1.49 10.50 7.72
N ARG A 51 -2.46 11.32 8.11
CA ARG A 51 -2.88 12.49 7.33
C ARG A 51 -1.77 13.55 7.23
N ALA A 52 -1.04 13.79 8.32
CA ALA A 52 0.06 14.74 8.33
C ALA A 52 1.21 14.30 7.42
N LEU A 53 1.63 13.03 7.49
CA LEU A 53 2.68 12.46 6.65
C LEU A 53 2.29 12.49 5.17
N ALA A 54 1.04 12.14 4.86
CA ALA A 54 0.54 12.20 3.49
C ALA A 54 0.56 13.62 2.92
N ARG A 55 0.14 14.63 3.68
CA ARG A 55 0.20 16.03 3.26
C ARG A 55 1.63 16.52 3.11
N GLN A 56 2.50 16.20 4.06
CA GLN A 56 3.91 16.59 4.05
C GLN A 56 4.61 16.05 2.79
N ALA A 57 4.36 14.79 2.42
CA ALA A 57 4.96 14.16 1.25
C ALA A 57 4.56 14.83 -0.08
N LEU A 58 3.49 15.61 -0.09
CA LEU A 58 2.99 16.31 -1.28
C LEU A 58 3.46 17.76 -1.39
N LEU A 59 4.16 18.32 -0.38
CA LEU A 59 4.56 19.73 -0.38
C LEU A 59 5.50 20.10 -1.55
N ASP A 60 6.37 19.16 -1.94
CA ASP A 60 7.35 19.38 -3.01
C ASP A 60 6.84 18.94 -4.40
N THR A 61 5.54 18.61 -4.50
CA THR A 61 4.92 18.19 -5.77
C THR A 61 4.15 19.34 -6.41
N GLN A 62 3.87 19.24 -7.73
CA GLN A 62 3.15 20.26 -8.49
C GLN A 62 1.64 20.19 -8.21
N PRO A 63 1.02 21.16 -7.49
CA PRO A 63 -0.37 21.05 -7.05
C PRO A 63 -1.41 20.94 -8.17
N GLN A 64 -1.06 21.44 -9.37
CA GLN A 64 -1.95 21.45 -10.54
C GLN A 64 -2.07 20.08 -11.21
N GLU A 65 -1.12 19.18 -10.96
CA GLU A 65 -1.15 17.85 -11.54
C GLU A 65 -2.11 16.92 -10.78
N PRO A 66 -2.80 16.01 -11.49
CA PRO A 66 -3.68 15.06 -10.86
C PRO A 66 -2.93 14.19 -9.85
N LEU A 67 -3.52 14.02 -8.67
CA LEU A 67 -2.99 13.20 -7.59
C LEU A 67 -3.60 11.80 -7.64
N ILE A 68 -2.74 10.79 -7.68
CA ILE A 68 -3.09 9.38 -7.56
C ILE A 68 -2.52 8.86 -6.23
N ILE A 69 -3.36 8.28 -5.38
CA ILE A 69 -2.89 7.52 -4.22
C ILE A 69 -2.74 6.06 -4.63
N CYS A 70 -1.55 5.52 -4.43
CA CYS A 70 -1.29 4.09 -4.59
C CYS A 70 -1.05 3.46 -3.22
N THR A 71 -1.71 2.34 -2.94
CA THR A 71 -1.47 1.56 -1.72
C THR A 71 -0.96 0.18 -2.05
N HIS A 72 -0.09 -0.35 -1.22
CA HIS A 72 0.43 -1.70 -1.36
C HIS A 72 0.14 -2.52 -0.10
N SER A 73 -0.31 -3.77 -0.29
CA SER A 73 -0.51 -4.71 0.82
C SER A 73 -1.49 -4.19 1.88
N GLY A 74 -1.14 -4.28 3.17
CA GLY A 74 -1.96 -3.80 4.29
C GLY A 74 -2.30 -2.30 4.27
N ALA A 75 -1.57 -1.48 3.49
CA ALA A 75 -1.84 -0.06 3.39
C ALA A 75 -3.18 0.27 2.70
N GLY A 76 -3.85 -0.70 2.07
CA GLY A 76 -5.20 -0.50 1.56
C GLY A 76 -6.16 0.04 2.62
N HIS A 77 -6.01 -0.39 3.86
CA HIS A 77 -6.79 0.11 4.99
C HIS A 77 -6.56 1.59 5.34
N TYR A 78 -5.47 2.20 4.85
CA TYR A 78 -5.20 3.63 5.07
C TYR A 78 -5.95 4.55 4.10
N LEU A 79 -6.47 4.02 2.98
CA LEU A 79 -7.17 4.82 1.98
C LEU A 79 -8.36 5.61 2.54
N PRO A 80 -9.28 5.00 3.32
CA PRO A 80 -10.41 5.73 3.90
C PRO A 80 -9.99 6.86 4.85
N ILE A 81 -8.77 6.78 5.41
CA ILE A 81 -8.20 7.78 6.33
C ILE A 81 -7.50 8.90 5.57
N VAL A 82 -6.70 8.54 4.55
CA VAL A 82 -5.81 9.46 3.84
C VAL A 82 -6.53 10.18 2.69
N ALA A 83 -7.34 9.47 1.89
CA ALA A 83 -7.96 10.04 0.70
C ALA A 83 -8.79 11.31 0.99
N PRO A 84 -9.64 11.37 2.04
CA PRO A 84 -10.37 12.60 2.37
C PRO A 84 -9.46 13.79 2.75
N ALA A 85 -8.24 13.50 3.24
CA ALA A 85 -7.31 14.53 3.71
C ALA A 85 -6.51 15.20 2.57
N VAL A 86 -6.29 14.50 1.44
CA VAL A 86 -5.50 14.99 0.32
C VAL A 86 -6.27 15.10 -1.00
N GLN A 87 -7.54 14.64 -1.03
CA GLN A 87 -8.48 14.79 -2.14
C GLN A 87 -7.89 14.34 -3.51
N PRO A 88 -7.53 13.06 -3.68
CA PRO A 88 -6.96 12.55 -4.92
C PRO A 88 -8.00 12.53 -6.05
N GLN A 89 -7.53 12.57 -7.30
CA GLN A 89 -8.33 12.32 -8.48
C GLN A 89 -8.46 10.81 -8.76
N GLY A 90 -7.49 10.01 -8.29
CA GLY A 90 -7.51 8.56 -8.49
C GLY A 90 -6.91 7.76 -7.34
N LEU A 91 -7.33 6.50 -7.27
CA LEU A 91 -6.85 5.50 -6.31
C LEU A 91 -6.38 4.27 -7.09
N ALA A 92 -5.22 3.74 -6.76
CA ALA A 92 -4.73 2.48 -7.31
C ALA A 92 -4.28 1.56 -6.17
N LEU A 93 -4.94 0.42 -6.04
CA LEU A 93 -4.58 -0.59 -5.06
C LEU A 93 -3.68 -1.62 -5.75
N ILE A 94 -2.47 -1.76 -5.27
CA ILE A 94 -1.43 -2.65 -5.83
C ILE A 94 -1.25 -3.83 -4.87
N ASP A 95 -1.75 -5.00 -5.24
CA ASP A 95 -1.73 -6.18 -4.35
C ASP A 95 -2.08 -5.80 -2.90
N ALA A 96 -3.15 -5.04 -2.72
CA ALA A 96 -3.51 -4.44 -1.45
C ALA A 96 -4.86 -4.95 -0.96
N VAL A 97 -5.06 -4.96 0.35
CA VAL A 97 -6.35 -5.22 0.96
C VAL A 97 -7.37 -4.19 0.49
N LEU A 98 -8.60 -4.63 0.28
CA LEU A 98 -9.70 -3.80 -0.22
C LEU A 98 -10.64 -3.44 0.92
N PRO A 99 -10.64 -2.18 1.41
CA PRO A 99 -11.61 -1.75 2.42
C PRO A 99 -13.06 -1.92 1.93
N PRO A 100 -14.03 -2.15 2.83
CA PRO A 100 -15.44 -2.13 2.47
C PRO A 100 -15.85 -0.75 1.92
N GLN A 101 -17.03 -0.65 1.34
CA GLN A 101 -17.53 0.64 0.82
C GLN A 101 -17.90 1.62 1.95
N SER A 102 -18.28 1.08 3.11
CA SER A 102 -18.58 1.80 4.35
C SER A 102 -18.62 0.82 5.53
N GLY A 103 -18.77 1.35 6.74
CA GLY A 103 -18.86 0.56 7.97
C GLY A 103 -17.53 0.45 8.70
N THR A 104 -17.12 -0.73 9.07
CA THR A 104 -15.89 -0.96 9.84
C THR A 104 -15.02 -2.03 9.21
N VAL A 105 -13.72 -1.96 9.48
CA VAL A 105 -12.72 -2.96 9.11
C VAL A 105 -12.05 -3.50 10.37
N THR A 106 -11.97 -4.82 10.42
CA THR A 106 -11.14 -5.58 11.36
C THR A 106 -10.38 -6.65 10.56
N PRO A 107 -9.28 -7.21 11.07
CA PRO A 107 -8.65 -8.37 10.46
C PRO A 107 -9.62 -9.53 10.29
N SER A 108 -9.47 -10.34 9.23
CA SER A 108 -10.22 -11.59 9.13
C SER A 108 -9.83 -12.56 10.25
N ALA A 109 -10.71 -13.50 10.57
CA ALA A 109 -10.44 -14.50 11.61
C ALA A 109 -9.20 -15.34 11.28
N GLU A 110 -9.01 -15.66 9.99
CA GLU A 110 -7.87 -16.43 9.49
C GLU A 110 -6.56 -15.64 9.68
N PHE A 111 -6.53 -14.38 9.25
CA PHE A 111 -5.36 -13.54 9.41
C PHE A 111 -5.04 -13.28 10.89
N ARG A 112 -6.07 -13.08 11.73
CA ARG A 112 -5.87 -12.94 13.17
C ARG A 112 -5.26 -14.21 13.79
N ALA A 113 -5.71 -15.39 13.39
CA ALA A 113 -5.15 -16.66 13.87
C ALA A 113 -3.68 -16.85 13.46
N GLU A 114 -3.30 -16.39 12.24
CA GLU A 114 -1.90 -16.36 11.81
C GLU A 114 -1.06 -15.46 12.71
N LEU A 115 -1.54 -14.25 13.01
CA LEU A 115 -0.85 -13.30 13.88
C LEU A 115 -0.71 -13.83 15.32
N ASP A 116 -1.74 -14.46 15.85
CA ASP A 116 -1.72 -15.10 17.18
C ASP A 116 -0.69 -16.22 17.24
N GLY A 117 -0.42 -16.90 16.12
CA GLY A 117 0.64 -17.93 16.00
C GLY A 117 2.06 -17.36 15.91
N LEU A 118 2.21 -16.08 15.55
CA LEU A 118 3.50 -15.42 15.38
C LEU A 118 3.91 -14.55 16.57
N VAL A 119 2.96 -14.15 17.43
CA VAL A 119 3.22 -13.20 18.51
C VAL A 119 4.24 -13.75 19.51
N GLU A 120 5.20 -12.91 19.88
CA GLU A 120 6.22 -13.25 20.86
C GLU A 120 5.75 -12.94 22.30
N ALA A 121 6.50 -13.41 23.30
CA ALA A 121 6.12 -13.33 24.71
C ALA A 121 5.91 -11.89 25.24
N ASP A 122 6.47 -10.89 24.55
CA ASP A 122 6.32 -9.46 24.87
C ASP A 122 5.09 -8.81 24.19
N GLY A 123 4.25 -9.60 23.52
CA GLY A 123 3.04 -9.12 22.85
C GLY A 123 3.28 -8.44 21.48
N HIS A 124 4.50 -8.56 20.93
CA HIS A 124 4.83 -8.02 19.61
C HIS A 124 4.97 -9.13 18.58
N LEU A 125 4.63 -8.80 17.35
CA LEU A 125 4.96 -9.61 16.20
C LEU A 125 6.44 -9.45 15.86
N PRO A 126 7.14 -10.53 15.43
CA PRO A 126 8.46 -10.40 14.86
C PRO A 126 8.40 -9.52 13.60
N PRO A 127 9.51 -8.91 13.16
CA PRO A 127 9.54 -8.21 11.89
C PRO A 127 9.01 -9.09 10.76
N TRP A 128 8.22 -8.51 9.85
CA TRP A 128 7.62 -9.24 8.71
C TRP A 128 8.65 -10.09 7.94
N SER A 129 9.86 -9.61 7.81
CA SER A 129 10.97 -10.30 7.16
C SER A 129 11.39 -11.63 7.82
N GLN A 130 10.88 -11.93 9.00
CA GLN A 130 11.17 -13.17 9.74
C GLN A 130 10.01 -14.18 9.73
N TRP A 131 8.86 -13.84 9.11
CA TRP A 131 7.67 -14.69 9.16
C TRP A 131 7.83 -16.00 8.37
N TRP A 132 8.63 -16.02 7.29
CA TRP A 132 8.73 -17.17 6.38
C TRP A 132 10.11 -17.78 6.25
N GLY A 133 11.04 -17.41 7.04
CA GLY A 133 12.40 -17.90 6.95
C GLY A 133 13.21 -17.34 5.77
N GLU A 134 14.54 -17.52 5.84
CA GLU A 134 15.50 -16.85 4.95
C GLU A 134 15.36 -17.25 3.48
N HIS A 135 15.10 -18.53 3.22
CA HIS A 135 15.01 -19.03 1.85
C HIS A 135 13.84 -18.38 1.08
N GLU A 136 12.68 -18.29 1.73
CA GLU A 136 11.49 -17.70 1.10
C GLU A 136 11.66 -16.19 0.91
N LEU A 137 12.23 -15.50 1.89
CA LEU A 137 12.51 -14.08 1.76
C LEU A 137 13.52 -13.79 0.64
N ALA A 138 14.56 -14.64 0.49
CA ALA A 138 15.52 -14.52 -0.61
C ALA A 138 14.89 -14.81 -1.98
N ARG A 139 13.88 -15.65 -2.04
CA ARG A 139 13.09 -15.90 -3.26
C ARG A 139 12.24 -14.67 -3.63
N LEU A 140 11.63 -14.02 -2.65
CA LEU A 140 10.83 -12.81 -2.84
C LEU A 140 11.68 -11.58 -3.17
N LEU A 141 12.88 -11.49 -2.57
CA LEU A 141 13.84 -10.39 -2.70
C LEU A 141 15.22 -10.97 -3.06
N PRO A 142 15.47 -11.31 -4.33
CA PRO A 142 16.73 -11.94 -4.75
C PRO A 142 17.94 -11.04 -4.53
N ASP A 143 17.81 -9.73 -4.72
CA ASP A 143 18.88 -8.76 -4.47
C ASP A 143 19.16 -8.67 -2.96
N ALA A 144 20.42 -8.95 -2.57
CA ALA A 144 20.82 -9.05 -1.17
C ALA A 144 20.83 -7.69 -0.46
N ASP A 145 21.22 -6.62 -1.17
CA ASP A 145 21.31 -5.28 -0.61
C ASP A 145 19.91 -4.70 -0.41
N LEU A 146 19.04 -4.85 -1.41
CA LEU A 146 17.62 -4.46 -1.28
C LEU A 146 16.94 -5.24 -0.17
N ARG A 147 17.19 -6.55 -0.07
CA ARG A 147 16.63 -7.41 0.99
C ARG A 147 17.10 -6.96 2.37
N ALA A 148 18.37 -6.65 2.55
CA ALA A 148 18.93 -6.13 3.80
C ALA A 148 18.27 -4.79 4.16
N ALA A 149 18.18 -3.88 3.21
CA ALA A 149 17.58 -2.57 3.40
C ALA A 149 16.09 -2.63 3.77
N ILE A 150 15.31 -3.52 3.15
CA ILE A 150 13.89 -3.73 3.51
C ILE A 150 13.77 -4.33 4.91
N ARG A 151 14.65 -5.26 5.29
CA ARG A 151 14.68 -5.83 6.65
C ARG A 151 14.87 -4.79 7.74
N GLU A 152 15.77 -3.84 7.54
CA GLU A 152 16.03 -2.75 8.49
C GLU A 152 14.79 -1.88 8.73
N GLU A 153 13.89 -1.82 7.78
CA GLU A 153 12.67 -1.03 7.86
C GLU A 153 11.44 -1.81 8.38
N CYS A 154 11.53 -3.14 8.54
CA CYS A 154 10.43 -3.93 9.08
C CYS A 154 10.29 -3.72 10.60
N PRO A 155 9.24 -3.05 11.09
CA PRO A 155 9.05 -2.85 12.52
C PRO A 155 8.55 -4.12 13.20
N ARG A 156 8.78 -4.20 14.51
CA ARG A 156 8.01 -5.10 15.38
C ARG A 156 6.71 -4.40 15.74
N LEU A 157 5.59 -4.94 15.30
CA LEU A 157 4.27 -4.38 15.62
C LEU A 157 3.72 -4.98 16.91
N PRO A 158 3.13 -4.19 17.81
CA PRO A 158 2.31 -4.77 18.88
C PRO A 158 1.11 -5.50 18.27
N LEU A 159 0.80 -6.70 18.73
CA LEU A 159 -0.35 -7.46 18.21
C LEU A 159 -1.65 -6.66 18.36
N SER A 160 -1.76 -5.86 19.41
CA SER A 160 -2.92 -4.98 19.67
C SER A 160 -3.15 -3.91 18.58
N PHE A 161 -2.18 -3.62 17.72
CA PHE A 161 -2.39 -2.80 16.53
C PHE A 161 -3.55 -3.32 15.66
N TYR A 162 -3.68 -4.65 15.60
CA TYR A 162 -4.72 -5.33 14.82
C TYR A 162 -6.05 -5.53 15.57
N ASP A 163 -6.14 -5.11 16.83
CA ASP A 163 -7.41 -5.08 17.59
C ASP A 163 -8.24 -3.82 17.26
N ALA A 164 -7.62 -2.83 16.62
CA ALA A 164 -8.29 -1.59 16.27
C ALA A 164 -9.39 -1.83 15.24
N VAL A 165 -10.56 -1.29 15.53
CA VAL A 165 -11.68 -1.22 14.58
C VAL A 165 -11.53 0.08 13.78
N LEU A 166 -11.28 -0.02 12.48
CA LEU A 166 -11.13 1.14 11.61
C LEU A 166 -12.48 1.50 11.00
N GLU A 167 -12.91 2.74 11.20
CA GLU A 167 -14.12 3.26 10.56
C GLU A 167 -13.85 3.60 9.09
N VAL A 168 -14.75 3.17 8.23
CA VAL A 168 -14.73 3.42 6.79
C VAL A 168 -15.92 4.31 6.43
N PRO A 169 -15.70 5.60 6.17
CA PRO A 169 -16.77 6.53 5.82
C PRO A 169 -17.36 6.22 4.44
N ASP A 170 -18.64 6.51 4.26
CA ASP A 170 -19.30 6.41 2.96
C ASP A 170 -18.58 7.26 1.90
N GLY A 171 -18.42 6.69 0.72
CA GLY A 171 -17.92 7.42 -0.43
C GLY A 171 -16.42 7.73 -0.40
N TRP A 172 -15.63 7.06 0.44
CA TRP A 172 -14.17 7.23 0.44
C TRP A 172 -13.54 6.89 -0.93
N ALA A 173 -14.15 5.98 -1.69
CA ALA A 173 -13.72 5.53 -3.02
C ALA A 173 -14.44 6.29 -4.16
N ARG A 174 -14.94 7.51 -3.93
CA ARG A 174 -15.54 8.35 -4.99
C ARG A 174 -14.59 8.76 -6.11
N PRO A 175 -13.27 8.99 -5.87
CA PRO A 175 -12.32 9.13 -6.96
C PRO A 175 -12.32 7.88 -7.85
N TRP A 176 -11.82 8.04 -9.09
CA TRP A 176 -11.53 6.89 -9.94
C TRP A 176 -10.68 5.87 -9.17
N ALA A 177 -11.15 4.65 -9.06
CA ALA A 177 -10.43 3.59 -8.34
C ALA A 177 -10.11 2.42 -9.26
N SER A 178 -8.93 1.83 -9.10
CA SER A 178 -8.42 0.72 -9.89
C SER A 178 -7.66 -0.28 -9.02
N TYR A 179 -7.45 -1.48 -9.54
CA TYR A 179 -6.74 -2.54 -8.86
C TYR A 179 -5.68 -3.18 -9.75
N LEU A 180 -4.46 -3.27 -9.26
CA LEU A 180 -3.36 -4.00 -9.88
C LEU A 180 -3.03 -5.23 -9.03
N ARG A 181 -3.32 -6.41 -9.54
CA ARG A 181 -2.93 -7.68 -8.93
C ARG A 181 -1.55 -8.08 -9.42
N LEU A 182 -0.61 -8.26 -8.50
CA LEU A 182 0.76 -8.70 -8.78
C LEU A 182 0.95 -10.20 -8.53
N SER A 183 0.29 -10.73 -7.49
CA SER A 183 0.45 -12.12 -7.05
C SER A 183 -0.89 -12.85 -6.94
N GLU A 184 -0.85 -14.17 -7.05
CA GLU A 184 -2.03 -15.04 -6.93
C GLU A 184 -2.72 -14.91 -5.56
N ALA A 185 -1.97 -14.61 -4.51
CA ALA A 185 -2.52 -14.42 -3.16
C ALA A 185 -3.60 -13.33 -3.09
N TYR A 186 -3.60 -12.38 -4.02
CA TYR A 186 -4.57 -11.28 -4.08
C TYR A 186 -5.64 -11.45 -5.17
N GLU A 187 -5.78 -12.65 -5.78
CA GLU A 187 -6.80 -12.86 -6.81
C GLU A 187 -8.22 -12.66 -6.31
N ALA A 188 -8.55 -13.15 -5.12
CA ALA A 188 -9.87 -12.94 -4.52
C ALA A 188 -10.18 -11.44 -4.33
N THR A 189 -9.19 -10.65 -3.96
CA THR A 189 -9.32 -9.19 -3.81
C THR A 189 -9.49 -8.50 -5.16
N ALA A 190 -8.77 -8.95 -6.19
CA ALA A 190 -8.92 -8.45 -7.56
C ALA A 190 -10.32 -8.73 -8.12
N VAL A 191 -10.88 -9.93 -7.84
CA VAL A 191 -12.28 -10.26 -8.18
C VAL A 191 -13.26 -9.35 -7.45
N ALA A 192 -13.05 -9.09 -6.15
CA ALA A 192 -13.89 -8.18 -5.38
C ALA A 192 -13.82 -6.72 -5.90
N ALA A 193 -12.67 -6.26 -6.36
CA ALA A 193 -12.50 -4.96 -6.98
C ALA A 193 -13.25 -4.88 -8.32
N ALA A 194 -13.16 -5.92 -9.16
CA ALA A 194 -13.90 -6.01 -10.41
C ALA A 194 -15.42 -5.99 -10.17
N ALA A 195 -15.91 -6.65 -9.12
CA ALA A 195 -17.32 -6.62 -8.72
C ALA A 195 -17.82 -5.21 -8.33
N ARG A 196 -16.90 -4.28 -7.98
CA ARG A 196 -17.18 -2.83 -7.77
C ARG A 196 -17.12 -2.03 -9.07
N SER A 197 -16.97 -2.68 -10.22
CA SER A 197 -16.77 -2.06 -11.53
C SER A 197 -15.46 -1.25 -11.64
N TRP A 198 -14.47 -1.58 -10.84
CA TRP A 198 -13.15 -0.99 -10.95
C TRP A 198 -12.36 -1.65 -12.08
N PRO A 199 -11.60 -0.91 -12.88
CA PRO A 199 -10.60 -1.50 -13.76
C PRO A 199 -9.61 -2.35 -12.97
N VAL A 200 -9.39 -3.57 -13.45
CA VAL A 200 -8.46 -4.52 -12.83
C VAL A 200 -7.45 -4.98 -13.86
N ARG A 201 -6.18 -4.84 -13.52
CA ARG A 201 -5.07 -5.45 -14.27
C ARG A 201 -4.44 -6.57 -13.46
N ARG A 202 -4.10 -7.67 -14.11
CA ARG A 202 -3.45 -8.83 -13.51
C ARG A 202 -2.07 -9.02 -14.12
N ARG A 203 -1.11 -9.24 -13.28
CA ARG A 203 0.26 -9.64 -13.62
C ARG A 203 0.54 -10.99 -12.98
N ASP A 204 1.27 -11.85 -13.66
CA ASP A 204 1.81 -13.09 -13.09
C ASP A 204 3.21 -12.79 -12.54
N GLY A 205 3.24 -12.36 -11.29
CA GLY A 205 4.44 -11.89 -10.62
C GLY A 205 4.46 -12.20 -9.13
N SER A 206 5.22 -11.39 -8.40
CA SER A 206 5.40 -11.48 -6.95
C SER A 206 4.80 -10.28 -6.25
N HIS A 207 4.34 -10.48 -5.02
CA HIS A 207 3.85 -9.41 -4.14
C HIS A 207 4.81 -8.22 -4.01
N LEU A 208 6.13 -8.48 -4.07
CA LEU A 208 7.15 -7.45 -3.97
C LEU A 208 7.68 -6.95 -5.33
N ASP A 209 6.94 -7.15 -6.42
CA ASP A 209 7.33 -6.61 -7.74
C ASP A 209 7.37 -5.08 -7.78
N THR A 210 6.74 -4.40 -6.83
CA THR A 210 6.94 -2.95 -6.60
C THR A 210 8.41 -2.59 -6.33
N ALA A 211 9.15 -3.50 -5.71
CA ALA A 211 10.57 -3.35 -5.41
C ALA A 211 11.48 -4.07 -6.41
N THR A 212 11.08 -5.26 -6.91
CA THR A 212 11.95 -6.13 -7.73
C THR A 212 11.78 -5.91 -9.24
N ARG A 213 10.62 -5.42 -9.68
CA ARG A 213 10.29 -5.16 -11.10
C ARG A 213 9.58 -3.80 -11.27
N PRO A 214 10.13 -2.70 -10.72
CA PRO A 214 9.42 -1.44 -10.55
C PRO A 214 8.97 -0.82 -11.87
N TYR A 215 9.77 -0.89 -12.94
CA TYR A 215 9.40 -0.32 -14.24
C TYR A 215 8.23 -1.05 -14.89
N GLN A 216 8.13 -2.36 -14.69
CA GLN A 216 7.00 -3.12 -15.20
C GLN A 216 5.73 -2.79 -14.44
N VAL A 217 5.81 -2.66 -13.11
CA VAL A 217 4.68 -2.24 -12.25
C VAL A 217 4.29 -0.80 -12.57
N ALA A 218 5.24 0.10 -12.80
CA ALA A 218 4.96 1.47 -13.24
C ALA A 218 4.20 1.51 -14.57
N GLY A 219 4.62 0.70 -15.57
CA GLY A 219 3.91 0.59 -16.84
C GLY A 219 2.47 0.11 -16.69
N ASP A 220 2.24 -0.97 -15.93
CA ASP A 220 0.90 -1.47 -15.65
C ASP A 220 0.03 -0.45 -14.91
N LEU A 221 0.63 0.28 -13.95
CA LEU A 221 -0.05 1.33 -13.22
C LEU A 221 -0.46 2.48 -14.15
N MET A 222 0.44 2.91 -15.05
CA MET A 222 0.16 3.98 -16.01
C MET A 222 -0.99 3.61 -16.96
N GLU A 223 -1.08 2.36 -17.40
CA GLU A 223 -2.22 1.90 -18.20
C GLU A 223 -3.54 1.97 -17.43
N LEU A 224 -3.53 1.63 -16.13
CA LEU A 224 -4.72 1.69 -15.28
C LEU A 224 -5.20 3.13 -15.02
N VAL A 225 -4.26 4.07 -14.79
CA VAL A 225 -4.61 5.45 -14.44
C VAL A 225 -4.72 6.38 -15.66
N GLY A 226 -4.40 5.88 -16.85
CA GLY A 226 -4.46 6.63 -18.10
C GLY A 226 -5.74 7.44 -18.30
N PRO A 227 -6.94 6.86 -18.10
CA PRO A 227 -8.20 7.60 -18.22
C PRO A 227 -8.30 8.86 -17.35
N ILE A 228 -7.68 8.85 -16.15
CA ILE A 228 -7.65 10.04 -15.27
C ILE A 228 -6.74 11.11 -15.88
N LEU A 229 -5.58 10.68 -16.38
CA LEU A 229 -4.58 11.60 -16.91
C LEU A 229 -5.06 12.27 -18.19
N ASP A 230 -5.89 11.61 -18.97
CA ASP A 230 -6.45 12.16 -20.22
C ASP A 230 -7.56 13.19 -19.98
N THR A 231 -8.29 13.09 -18.85
CA THR A 231 -9.34 14.06 -18.49
C THR A 231 -8.78 15.37 -17.94
N HIS A 232 -7.48 15.44 -17.62
CA HIS A 232 -6.81 16.62 -17.04
C HIS A 232 -5.80 17.26 -18.01
N LYS A 233 -5.81 16.87 -19.30
CA LYS A 233 -5.09 17.54 -20.39
C LYS A 233 -5.94 18.66 -20.98
#